data_b8e65726aec4eb30903e62bbe554c898
#
_entry.id   b8e65726aec4eb30903e62bbe554c898
#
_cell.length_a   1.000
_cell.length_b   1.000
_cell.length_c   1.000
_cell.angle_alpha   90.00
_cell.angle_beta   90.00
_cell.angle_gamma   90.00
#
_symmetry.space_group_name_H-M   'P 1'
#
loop_
_entity.id
_entity.type
_entity.pdbx_description
1 polymer ?
#
loop_
_entity_poly.entity_id
_entity_poly.type
_entity_poly.pdbx_seq_one_letter_code
_entity_poly.pdbx_strand_id
1 'polypeptide(L)'
;SAASDVYKRQILLNICIPAETMDATHKLTIITTTMLTFGMGASTQALFARVGGGIYTKAADVGADLVGKVEAGIPEDDPRNPATIADNVGDNVGDVAGMGADLYESYCGSILATSALGAAAFVASGDVEMQYKAVVAPMLIAAVGIVLSIIGIFAVRTKENATIRELLKALAIGTNLSSVLIALSTFGILYLLELDNWFWISCSVIILSLIHISEPT
;
A
#
# COMPACT_ATOMS: atom_id res chain seq x y z
N SER A 1 -3.88 9.85 -1.73
CA SER A 1 -3.49 8.43 -1.57
C SER A 1 -3.29 7.80 -2.94
N ALA A 2 -2.56 6.68 -3.00
CA ALA A 2 -2.27 5.95 -4.25
C ALA A 2 -3.53 5.67 -5.08
N ALA A 3 -4.61 5.19 -4.45
CA ALA A 3 -5.88 4.94 -5.12
C ALA A 3 -6.49 6.19 -5.75
N SER A 4 -6.42 7.34 -5.06
CA SER A 4 -6.91 8.62 -5.59
C SER A 4 -6.10 9.08 -6.81
N ASP A 5 -4.80 8.87 -6.81
CA ASP A 5 -3.92 9.30 -7.92
C ASP A 5 -4.12 8.39 -9.15
N VAL A 6 -4.29 7.09 -8.94
CA VAL A 6 -4.66 6.14 -9.99
C VAL A 6 -6.00 6.55 -10.62
N TYR A 7 -7.02 6.82 -9.81
CA TYR A 7 -8.34 7.21 -10.28
C TYR A 7 -8.33 8.51 -11.10
N LYS A 8 -7.63 9.55 -10.61
CA LYS A 8 -7.51 10.83 -11.34
C LYS A 8 -6.85 10.66 -12.70
N ARG A 9 -5.77 9.86 -12.78
CA ARG A 9 -5.09 9.59 -14.04
C ARG A 9 -5.93 8.75 -14.99
N GLN A 10 -6.72 7.81 -14.49
CA GLN A 10 -7.64 7.04 -15.32
C GLN A 10 -8.72 7.92 -15.95
N ILE A 11 -9.26 8.90 -15.20
CA ILE A 11 -10.17 9.91 -15.75
C ILE A 11 -9.48 10.73 -16.86
N LEU A 12 -8.26 11.20 -16.60
CA LEU A 12 -7.50 11.97 -17.55
C LEU A 12 -7.27 11.20 -18.87
N LEU A 13 -6.82 9.96 -18.77
CA LEU A 13 -6.62 9.10 -19.95
C LEU A 13 -7.92 8.82 -20.69
N ASN A 14 -9.03 8.67 -19.98
CA ASN A 14 -10.33 8.49 -20.61
C ASN A 14 -10.76 9.72 -21.43
N ILE A 15 -10.38 10.92 -21.00
CA ILE A 15 -10.62 12.16 -21.74
C ILE A 15 -9.65 12.29 -22.95
N CYS A 16 -8.39 11.91 -22.75
CA CYS A 16 -7.35 12.07 -23.78
C CYS A 16 -7.45 11.03 -24.92
N ILE A 17 -8.04 9.87 -24.67
CA ILE A 17 -8.22 8.84 -25.69
C ILE A 17 -9.60 8.98 -26.32
N PRO A 18 -9.71 9.44 -27.59
CA PRO A 18 -10.99 9.70 -28.22
C PRO A 18 -11.79 8.42 -28.44
N ALA A 19 -13.09 8.48 -28.15
CA ALA A 19 -14.01 7.35 -28.28
C ALA A 19 -14.37 7.02 -29.74
N GLU A 20 -14.12 7.96 -30.66
CA GLU A 20 -14.67 7.91 -32.03
C GLU A 20 -14.08 6.81 -32.91
N THR A 21 -12.97 6.20 -32.54
CA THR A 21 -12.25 5.23 -33.36
C THR A 21 -12.14 3.83 -32.74
N MET A 22 -12.65 3.61 -31.52
CA MET A 22 -12.43 2.36 -30.80
C MET A 22 -13.67 1.87 -30.06
N ASP A 23 -13.87 0.55 -30.06
CA ASP A 23 -14.86 -0.10 -29.21
C ASP A 23 -14.59 0.18 -27.72
N ALA A 24 -15.66 0.39 -26.93
CA ALA A 24 -15.56 0.80 -25.53
C ALA A 24 -14.77 -0.19 -24.66
N THR A 25 -14.88 -1.50 -24.94
CA THR A 25 -14.15 -2.57 -24.23
C THR A 25 -12.65 -2.48 -24.49
N HIS A 26 -12.24 -2.24 -25.73
CA HIS A 26 -10.84 -2.03 -26.10
C HIS A 26 -10.27 -0.75 -25.51
N LYS A 27 -11.08 0.31 -25.49
CA LYS A 27 -10.67 1.58 -24.86
C LYS A 27 -10.32 1.41 -23.38
N LEU A 28 -11.16 0.72 -22.60
CA LEU A 28 -10.88 0.44 -21.19
C LEU A 28 -9.59 -0.37 -21.00
N THR A 29 -9.35 -1.36 -21.83
CA THR A 29 -8.12 -2.17 -21.79
C THR A 29 -6.88 -1.32 -22.08
N ILE A 30 -6.94 -0.44 -23.07
CA ILE A 30 -5.81 0.45 -23.40
C ILE A 30 -5.55 1.44 -22.25
N ILE A 31 -6.61 2.02 -21.67
CA ILE A 31 -6.46 2.92 -20.53
C ILE A 31 -5.77 2.20 -19.37
N THR A 32 -6.25 1.03 -18.98
CA THR A 32 -5.70 0.29 -17.84
C THR A 32 -4.28 -0.19 -18.08
N THR A 33 -3.94 -0.65 -19.27
CA THR A 33 -2.58 -1.04 -19.63
C THR A 33 -1.63 0.14 -19.74
N THR A 34 -2.08 1.29 -20.26
CA THR A 34 -1.29 2.52 -20.26
C THR A 34 -1.04 3.02 -18.83
N MET A 35 -2.00 2.83 -17.92
CA MET A 35 -1.82 3.18 -16.52
C MET A 35 -0.72 2.38 -15.80
N LEU A 36 -0.31 1.21 -16.31
CA LEU A 36 0.82 0.45 -15.76
C LEU A 36 2.14 1.24 -15.84
N THR A 37 2.29 2.17 -16.79
CA THR A 37 3.45 3.07 -16.86
C THR A 37 3.55 4.00 -15.65
N PHE A 38 2.41 4.33 -15.03
CA PHE A 38 2.41 5.05 -13.75
C PHE A 38 3.04 4.23 -12.62
N GLY A 39 2.82 2.91 -12.62
CA GLY A 39 3.48 1.99 -11.69
C GLY A 39 5.01 2.05 -11.80
N MET A 40 5.55 2.14 -13.01
CA MET A 40 6.98 2.33 -13.23
C MET A 40 7.49 3.66 -12.65
N GLY A 41 6.73 4.73 -12.76
CA GLY A 41 7.06 6.01 -12.14
C GLY A 41 7.03 5.94 -10.61
N ALA A 42 6.04 5.27 -10.04
CA ALA A 42 5.94 5.03 -8.61
C ALA A 42 7.13 4.19 -8.09
N SER A 43 7.52 3.15 -8.82
CA SER A 43 8.68 2.31 -8.53
C SER A 43 9.98 3.12 -8.53
N THR A 44 10.20 3.95 -9.53
CA THR A 44 11.37 4.82 -9.62
C THR A 44 11.42 5.80 -8.44
N GLN A 45 10.30 6.43 -8.09
CA GLN A 45 10.22 7.34 -6.95
C GLN A 45 10.48 6.62 -5.63
N ALA A 46 9.92 5.42 -5.44
CA ALA A 46 10.12 4.60 -4.26
C ALA A 46 11.58 4.19 -4.10
N LEU A 47 12.25 3.82 -5.20
CA LEU A 47 13.68 3.50 -5.19
C LEU A 47 14.51 4.68 -4.67
N PHE A 48 14.31 5.89 -5.20
CA PHE A 48 15.04 7.07 -4.75
C PHE A 48 14.74 7.43 -3.29
N ALA A 49 13.49 7.36 -2.87
CA ALA A 49 13.11 7.63 -1.48
C ALA A 49 13.74 6.62 -0.52
N ARG A 50 13.74 5.32 -0.87
CA ARG A 50 14.32 4.25 -0.05
C ARG A 50 15.83 4.35 0.05
N VAL A 51 16.52 4.59 -1.06
CA VAL A 51 17.98 4.76 -1.08
C VAL A 51 18.36 6.03 -0.33
N GLY A 52 17.69 7.15 -0.57
CA GLY A 52 17.93 8.42 0.11
C GLY A 52 17.68 8.33 1.61
N GLY A 53 16.59 7.71 2.03
CA GLY A 53 16.26 7.45 3.44
C GLY A 53 17.33 6.59 4.12
N GLY A 54 17.75 5.48 3.50
CA GLY A 54 18.81 4.60 4.02
C GLY A 54 20.17 5.29 4.15
N ILE A 55 20.53 6.14 3.20
CA ILE A 55 21.78 6.93 3.28
C ILE A 55 21.69 7.92 4.44
N TYR A 56 20.53 8.61 4.59
CA TYR A 56 20.33 9.56 5.68
C TYR A 56 20.42 8.89 7.06
N THR A 57 19.73 7.75 7.24
CA THR A 57 19.76 6.96 8.49
C THR A 57 21.18 6.54 8.83
N LYS A 58 21.92 5.97 7.86
CA LYS A 58 23.30 5.56 8.10
C LYS A 58 24.25 6.73 8.37
N ALA A 59 24.06 7.86 7.74
CA ALA A 59 24.86 9.05 8.02
C ALA A 59 24.62 9.58 9.45
N ALA A 60 23.37 9.54 9.92
CA ALA A 60 23.02 9.94 11.27
C ALA A 60 23.58 9.00 12.33
N ASP A 61 23.41 7.68 12.15
CA ASP A 61 23.93 6.61 13.01
C ASP A 61 25.46 6.71 13.17
N VAL A 62 26.20 6.67 12.05
CA VAL A 62 27.66 6.78 12.05
C VAL A 62 28.13 8.12 12.62
N GLY A 63 27.42 9.22 12.35
CA GLY A 63 27.72 10.53 12.89
C GLY A 63 27.55 10.59 14.40
N ALA A 64 26.47 10.00 14.93
CA ALA A 64 26.20 9.91 16.36
C ALA A 64 27.28 9.08 17.09
N ASP A 65 27.67 7.96 16.50
CA ASP A 65 28.74 7.09 17.00
C ASP A 65 30.11 7.80 17.06
N LEU A 66 30.47 8.49 16.00
CA LEU A 66 31.74 9.22 15.95
C LEU A 66 31.80 10.32 17.02
N VAL A 67 30.77 11.11 17.15
CA VAL A 67 30.72 12.19 18.16
C VAL A 67 30.66 11.61 19.57
N GLY A 68 29.80 10.63 19.82
CA GLY A 68 29.63 10.04 21.15
C GLY A 68 30.82 9.20 21.58
N LYS A 69 31.10 8.11 20.87
CA LYS A 69 32.08 7.11 21.27
C LYS A 69 33.53 7.59 21.07
N VAL A 70 33.82 8.26 19.95
CA VAL A 70 35.20 8.60 19.59
C VAL A 70 35.62 9.95 20.16
N GLU A 71 34.83 11.00 19.97
CA GLU A 71 35.20 12.35 20.43
C GLU A 71 34.89 12.57 21.89
N ALA A 72 33.66 12.23 22.33
CA ALA A 72 33.22 12.51 23.70
C ALA A 72 33.48 11.37 24.69
N GLY A 73 33.79 10.17 24.23
CA GLY A 73 34.05 8.99 25.08
C GLY A 73 32.87 8.58 25.95
N ILE A 74 31.64 8.82 25.47
CA ILE A 74 30.39 8.50 26.18
C ILE A 74 29.72 7.28 25.50
N PRO A 75 28.85 6.54 26.23
CA PRO A 75 28.11 5.42 25.67
C PRO A 75 27.23 5.84 24.48
N GLU A 76 26.91 4.88 23.64
CA GLU A 76 25.90 4.99 22.60
C GLU A 76 24.55 5.42 23.23
N ASP A 77 23.75 6.18 22.51
CA ASP A 77 22.46 6.69 22.98
C ASP A 77 22.49 7.55 24.27
N ASP A 78 23.66 8.05 24.65
CA ASP A 78 23.75 8.91 25.81
C ASP A 78 23.03 10.25 25.55
N PRO A 79 22.10 10.68 26.44
CA PRO A 79 21.33 11.92 26.24
C PRO A 79 22.19 13.19 26.23
N ARG A 80 23.46 13.11 26.62
CA ARG A 80 24.43 14.19 26.49
C ARG A 80 24.98 14.35 25.07
N ASN A 81 24.83 13.35 24.24
CA ASN A 81 25.24 13.41 22.84
C ASN A 81 24.15 14.09 22.00
N PRO A 82 24.36 15.31 21.50
CA PRO A 82 23.33 15.98 20.68
C PRO A 82 23.06 15.26 19.35
N ALA A 83 23.97 14.43 18.88
CA ALA A 83 23.80 13.65 17.66
C ALA A 83 22.80 12.48 17.81
N THR A 84 22.51 12.04 19.05
CA THR A 84 21.46 11.05 19.34
C THR A 84 20.09 11.47 18.81
N ILE A 85 19.78 12.79 18.81
CA ILE A 85 18.55 13.31 18.22
C ILE A 85 18.54 13.09 16.71
N ALA A 86 19.68 13.35 16.04
CA ALA A 86 19.78 13.15 14.59
C ALA A 86 19.67 11.67 14.21
N ASP A 87 20.20 10.78 15.04
CA ASP A 87 20.12 9.34 14.89
C ASP A 87 18.67 8.85 14.99
N ASN A 88 17.97 9.21 16.07
CA ASN A 88 16.55 8.87 16.23
C ASN A 88 15.66 9.45 15.11
N VAL A 89 15.97 10.65 14.61
CA VAL A 89 15.27 11.23 13.44
C VAL A 89 15.60 10.44 12.17
N GLY A 90 16.86 9.99 12.03
CA GLY A 90 17.32 9.16 10.93
C GLY A 90 16.56 7.85 10.81
N ASP A 91 16.37 7.14 11.91
CA ASP A 91 15.59 5.91 11.97
C ASP A 91 14.15 6.15 11.51
N ASN A 92 13.51 7.22 12.01
CA ASN A 92 12.17 7.59 11.57
C ASN A 92 12.12 7.92 10.06
N VAL A 93 13.13 8.60 9.50
CA VAL A 93 13.19 8.89 8.06
C VAL A 93 13.36 7.60 7.26
N GLY A 94 14.20 6.67 7.71
CA GLY A 94 14.40 5.36 7.09
C GLY A 94 13.10 4.56 7.03
N ASP A 95 12.40 4.47 8.15
CA ASP A 95 11.17 3.68 8.25
C ASP A 95 9.99 4.35 7.53
N VAL A 96 9.79 5.65 7.70
CA VAL A 96 8.63 6.34 7.14
C VAL A 96 8.85 6.67 5.66
N ALA A 97 9.96 7.30 5.29
CA ALA A 97 10.21 7.69 3.90
C ALA A 97 10.61 6.47 3.05
N GLY A 98 11.49 5.60 3.57
CA GLY A 98 11.96 4.42 2.87
C GLY A 98 10.87 3.37 2.73
N MET A 99 10.37 2.83 3.83
CA MET A 99 9.36 1.75 3.81
C MET A 99 7.98 2.25 3.34
N GLY A 100 7.59 3.48 3.69
CA GLY A 100 6.34 4.07 3.23
C GLY A 100 6.29 4.25 1.71
N ALA A 101 7.42 4.60 1.09
CA ALA A 101 7.53 4.69 -0.36
C ALA A 101 7.40 3.32 -1.05
N ASP A 102 7.97 2.27 -0.45
CA ASP A 102 7.88 0.89 -0.94
C ASP A 102 6.43 0.36 -0.86
N LEU A 103 5.74 0.64 0.25
CA LEU A 103 4.32 0.32 0.40
C LEU A 103 3.45 1.08 -0.62
N TYR A 104 3.77 2.35 -0.90
CA TYR A 104 3.07 3.13 -1.93
C TYR A 104 3.21 2.49 -3.30
N GLU A 105 4.43 2.09 -3.70
CA GLU A 105 4.70 1.40 -4.97
C GLU A 105 3.89 0.11 -5.08
N SER A 106 3.99 -0.75 -4.07
CA SER A 106 3.31 -2.05 -4.03
C SER A 106 1.79 -1.89 -4.10
N TYR A 107 1.25 -0.89 -3.40
CA TYR A 107 -0.18 -0.60 -3.37
C TYR A 107 -0.70 -0.11 -4.72
N CYS A 108 0.03 0.82 -5.36
CA CYS A 108 -0.28 1.29 -6.71
C CYS A 108 -0.20 0.15 -7.73
N GLY A 109 0.87 -0.63 -7.69
CA GLY A 109 1.09 -1.76 -8.60
C GLY A 109 -0.02 -2.80 -8.51
N SER A 110 -0.42 -3.18 -7.30
CA SER A 110 -1.49 -4.14 -7.07
C SER A 110 -2.85 -3.67 -7.60
N ILE A 111 -3.21 -2.40 -7.35
CA ILE A 111 -4.46 -1.82 -7.86
C ILE A 111 -4.46 -1.80 -9.38
N LEU A 112 -3.36 -1.34 -9.99
CA LEU A 112 -3.26 -1.22 -11.45
C LEU A 112 -3.27 -2.58 -12.13
N ALA A 113 -2.51 -3.56 -11.61
CA ALA A 113 -2.48 -4.92 -12.15
C ALA A 113 -3.86 -5.58 -12.08
N THR A 114 -4.54 -5.48 -10.94
CA THR A 114 -5.88 -6.05 -10.76
C THR A 114 -6.91 -5.36 -11.67
N SER A 115 -6.83 -4.04 -11.82
CA SER A 115 -7.71 -3.30 -12.74
C SER A 115 -7.48 -3.69 -14.21
N ALA A 116 -6.22 -3.87 -14.62
CA ALA A 116 -5.88 -4.29 -15.98
C ALA A 116 -6.36 -5.73 -16.27
N LEU A 117 -6.18 -6.64 -15.30
CA LEU A 117 -6.70 -8.00 -15.40
C LEU A 117 -8.23 -8.03 -15.44
N GLY A 118 -8.89 -7.21 -14.60
CA GLY A 118 -10.35 -7.05 -14.62
C GLY A 118 -10.86 -6.54 -15.98
N ALA A 119 -10.18 -5.53 -16.55
CA ALA A 119 -10.51 -5.04 -17.89
C ALA A 119 -10.37 -6.14 -18.96
N ALA A 120 -9.28 -6.91 -18.93
CA ALA A 120 -9.00 -7.96 -19.90
C ALA A 120 -9.97 -9.13 -19.79
N ALA A 121 -10.39 -9.51 -18.59
CA ALA A 121 -11.26 -10.66 -18.34
C ALA A 121 -12.63 -10.54 -19.04
N PHE A 122 -13.16 -9.31 -19.14
CA PHE A 122 -14.49 -9.06 -19.69
C PHE A 122 -14.49 -8.55 -21.15
N VAL A 123 -13.32 -8.44 -21.80
CA VAL A 123 -13.24 -8.05 -23.22
C VAL A 123 -14.01 -9.05 -24.11
N ALA A 124 -13.88 -10.33 -23.86
CA ALA A 124 -14.49 -11.38 -24.69
C ALA A 124 -16.02 -11.44 -24.57
N SER A 125 -16.59 -11.01 -23.44
CA SER A 125 -18.03 -10.93 -23.22
C SER A 125 -18.69 -9.74 -23.92
N GLY A 126 -17.90 -8.71 -24.26
CA GLY A 126 -18.41 -7.46 -24.81
C GLY A 126 -19.24 -6.61 -23.83
N ASP A 127 -19.33 -7.02 -22.57
CA ASP A 127 -20.08 -6.32 -21.53
C ASP A 127 -19.23 -5.20 -20.92
N VAL A 128 -19.43 -3.98 -21.41
CA VAL A 128 -18.73 -2.78 -20.95
C VAL A 128 -19.06 -2.44 -19.50
N GLU A 129 -20.27 -2.70 -19.03
CA GLU A 129 -20.68 -2.39 -17.68
C GLU A 129 -19.96 -3.31 -16.68
N MET A 130 -19.93 -4.61 -16.95
CA MET A 130 -19.21 -5.58 -16.13
C MET A 130 -17.70 -5.32 -16.12
N GLN A 131 -17.14 -4.98 -17.27
CA GLN A 131 -15.73 -4.59 -17.40
C GLN A 131 -15.42 -3.36 -16.54
N TYR A 132 -16.26 -2.34 -16.56
CA TYR A 132 -16.09 -1.14 -15.74
C TYR A 132 -16.17 -1.47 -14.25
N LYS A 133 -17.15 -2.27 -13.81
CA LYS A 133 -17.28 -2.74 -12.43
C LYS A 133 -16.02 -3.48 -11.95
N ALA A 134 -15.48 -4.36 -12.80
CA ALA A 134 -14.25 -5.10 -12.50
C ALA A 134 -13.00 -4.19 -12.37
N VAL A 135 -12.91 -3.14 -13.18
CA VAL A 135 -11.82 -2.15 -13.09
C VAL A 135 -11.91 -1.30 -11.83
N VAL A 136 -13.12 -0.94 -11.40
CA VAL A 136 -13.34 -0.07 -10.24
C VAL A 136 -13.28 -0.85 -8.91
N ALA A 137 -13.60 -2.14 -8.91
CA ALA A 137 -13.64 -2.97 -7.71
C ALA A 137 -12.36 -2.88 -6.85
N PRO A 138 -11.13 -3.05 -7.38
CA PRO A 138 -9.91 -2.97 -6.56
C PRO A 138 -9.70 -1.58 -5.96
N MET A 139 -10.13 -0.52 -6.63
CA MET A 139 -10.04 0.85 -6.12
C MET A 139 -10.99 1.06 -4.93
N LEU A 140 -12.20 0.53 -5.00
CA LEU A 140 -13.18 0.61 -3.91
C LEU A 140 -12.73 -0.21 -2.71
N ILE A 141 -12.24 -1.42 -2.92
CA ILE A 141 -11.69 -2.27 -1.86
C ILE A 141 -10.52 -1.55 -1.18
N ALA A 142 -9.61 -0.95 -1.95
CA ALA A 142 -8.49 -0.19 -1.43
C ALA A 142 -8.94 1.04 -0.62
N ALA A 143 -9.94 1.79 -1.11
CA ALA A 143 -10.46 2.98 -0.43
C ALA A 143 -11.11 2.63 0.91
N VAL A 144 -11.96 1.60 0.94
CA VAL A 144 -12.59 1.10 2.18
C VAL A 144 -11.52 0.50 3.09
N GLY A 145 -10.55 -0.23 2.56
CA GLY A 145 -9.43 -0.81 3.30
C GLY A 145 -8.64 0.23 4.08
N ILE A 146 -8.40 1.43 3.52
CA ILE A 146 -7.74 2.54 4.22
C ILE A 146 -8.55 2.96 5.46
N VAL A 147 -9.87 3.14 5.33
CA VAL A 147 -10.73 3.54 6.43
C VAL A 147 -10.73 2.47 7.53
N LEU A 148 -10.84 1.20 7.15
CA LEU A 148 -10.83 0.08 8.09
C LEU A 148 -9.47 -0.11 8.78
N SER A 149 -8.37 0.16 8.07
CA SER A 149 -7.03 0.16 8.66
C SER A 149 -6.87 1.27 9.70
N ILE A 150 -7.43 2.45 9.47
CA ILE A 150 -7.46 3.54 10.47
C ILE A 150 -8.22 3.08 11.72
N ILE A 151 -9.35 2.39 11.56
CA ILE A 151 -10.09 1.82 12.70
C ILE A 151 -9.23 0.80 13.44
N GLY A 152 -8.48 -0.03 12.72
CA GLY A 152 -7.53 -1.00 13.31
C GLY A 152 -6.44 -0.33 14.15
N ILE A 153 -5.92 0.81 13.72
CA ILE A 153 -4.92 1.59 14.47
C ILE A 153 -5.46 2.01 15.84
N PHE A 154 -6.71 2.44 15.94
CA PHE A 154 -7.34 2.81 17.21
C PHE A 154 -7.54 1.63 18.17
N ALA A 155 -7.50 0.40 17.67
CA ALA A 155 -7.55 -0.80 18.50
C ALA A 155 -6.18 -1.15 19.12
N VAL A 156 -5.09 -0.63 18.59
CA VAL A 156 -3.74 -0.83 19.12
C VAL A 156 -3.58 0.04 20.38
N ARG A 157 -3.57 -0.58 21.54
CA ARG A 157 -3.39 0.10 22.83
C ARG A 157 -2.35 -0.62 23.66
N THR A 158 -1.38 0.13 24.18
CA THR A 158 -0.30 -0.36 25.04
C THR A 158 -0.15 0.50 26.27
N LYS A 159 0.53 -0.03 27.32
CA LYS A 159 0.91 0.71 28.52
C LYS A 159 2.30 1.32 28.34
N GLU A 160 2.61 2.40 29.04
CA GLU A 160 3.92 3.08 28.97
C GLU A 160 5.13 2.17 29.24
N ASN A 161 4.97 1.15 30.08
CA ASN A 161 6.03 0.18 30.42
C ASN A 161 5.75 -1.21 29.84
N ALA A 162 5.18 -1.28 28.63
CA ALA A 162 4.87 -2.54 27.98
C ALA A 162 6.14 -3.30 27.56
N THR A 163 6.17 -4.60 27.76
CA THR A 163 7.22 -5.48 27.24
C THR A 163 7.11 -5.58 25.71
N ILE A 164 8.22 -5.92 25.03
CA ILE A 164 8.24 -6.14 23.56
C ILE A 164 7.15 -7.14 23.17
N ARG A 165 6.95 -8.18 23.96
CA ARG A 165 5.92 -9.21 23.69
C ARG A 165 4.49 -8.65 23.77
N GLU A 166 4.24 -7.68 24.65
CA GLU A 166 2.93 -7.01 24.76
C GLU A 166 2.72 -6.02 23.61
N LEU A 167 3.78 -5.34 23.17
CA LEU A 167 3.76 -4.47 21.98
C LEU A 167 3.41 -5.27 20.73
N LEU A 168 4.09 -6.39 20.49
CA LEU A 168 3.82 -7.28 19.36
C LEU A 168 2.39 -7.84 19.38
N LYS A 169 1.86 -8.22 20.56
CA LYS A 169 0.48 -8.66 20.69
C LYS A 169 -0.52 -7.54 20.37
N ALA A 170 -0.29 -6.33 20.85
CA ALA A 170 -1.16 -5.19 20.55
C ALA A 170 -1.17 -4.87 19.05
N LEU A 171 -0.01 -4.92 18.40
CA LEU A 171 0.12 -4.76 16.97
C LEU A 171 -0.65 -5.86 16.20
N ALA A 172 -0.49 -7.12 16.61
CA ALA A 172 -1.19 -8.25 16.01
C ALA A 172 -2.72 -8.14 16.16
N ILE A 173 -3.22 -7.61 17.26
CA ILE A 173 -4.67 -7.36 17.43
C ILE A 173 -5.16 -6.33 16.41
N GLY A 174 -4.46 -5.22 16.25
CA GLY A 174 -4.84 -4.18 15.29
C GLY A 174 -4.80 -4.66 13.84
N THR A 175 -3.74 -5.38 13.45
CA THR A 175 -3.60 -5.92 12.10
C THR A 175 -4.63 -7.00 11.79
N ASN A 176 -4.87 -7.95 12.72
CA ASN A 176 -5.87 -8.99 12.53
C ASN A 176 -7.30 -8.41 12.47
N LEU A 177 -7.60 -7.41 13.31
CA LEU A 177 -8.89 -6.73 13.27
C LEU A 177 -9.11 -6.05 11.91
N SER A 178 -8.12 -5.29 11.42
CA SER A 178 -8.18 -4.65 10.10
C SER A 178 -8.38 -5.68 8.99
N SER A 179 -7.63 -6.78 9.01
CA SER A 179 -7.71 -7.85 8.00
C SER A 179 -9.09 -8.51 7.96
N VAL A 180 -9.67 -8.81 9.11
CA VAL A 180 -11.03 -9.38 9.19
C VAL A 180 -12.07 -8.38 8.66
N LEU A 181 -11.97 -7.11 9.04
CA LEU A 181 -12.90 -6.08 8.58
C LEU A 181 -12.79 -5.87 7.06
N ILE A 182 -11.58 -5.86 6.50
CA ILE A 182 -11.34 -5.76 5.06
C ILE A 182 -11.90 -6.98 4.32
N ALA A 183 -11.70 -8.18 4.86
CA ALA A 183 -12.25 -9.40 4.28
C ALA A 183 -13.78 -9.36 4.22
N LEU A 184 -14.44 -8.96 5.30
CA LEU A 184 -15.90 -8.80 5.34
C LEU A 184 -16.39 -7.72 4.38
N SER A 185 -15.68 -6.57 4.32
CA SER A 185 -16.04 -5.48 3.41
C SER A 185 -15.89 -5.86 1.94
N THR A 186 -14.93 -6.72 1.60
CA THR A 186 -14.73 -7.22 0.23
C THR A 186 -15.97 -7.96 -0.27
N PHE A 187 -16.56 -8.84 0.57
CA PHE A 187 -17.84 -9.48 0.23
C PHE A 187 -18.94 -8.47 -0.03
N GLY A 188 -19.07 -7.47 0.85
CA GLY A 188 -20.08 -6.42 0.70
C GLY A 188 -19.90 -5.60 -0.58
N ILE A 189 -18.67 -5.19 -0.89
CA ILE A 189 -18.35 -4.37 -2.08
C ILE A 189 -18.63 -5.16 -3.36
N LEU A 190 -18.15 -6.40 -3.46
CA LEU A 190 -18.34 -7.22 -4.67
C LEU A 190 -19.81 -7.61 -4.86
N TYR A 191 -20.56 -7.83 -3.79
CA TYR A 191 -21.99 -8.03 -3.83
C TYR A 191 -22.73 -6.79 -4.34
N LEU A 192 -22.40 -5.60 -3.83
CA LEU A 192 -23.01 -4.33 -4.24
C LEU A 192 -22.68 -3.94 -5.69
N LEU A 193 -21.52 -4.35 -6.19
CA LEU A 193 -21.15 -4.16 -7.59
C LEU A 193 -21.85 -5.15 -8.54
N GLU A 194 -22.54 -6.14 -8.00
CA GLU A 194 -23.22 -7.19 -8.79
C GLU A 194 -22.29 -7.85 -9.80
N LEU A 195 -21.02 -8.10 -9.40
CA LEU A 195 -20.07 -8.79 -10.25
C LEU A 195 -20.45 -10.26 -10.42
N ASP A 196 -20.31 -10.77 -11.65
CA ASP A 196 -20.46 -12.19 -11.91
C ASP A 196 -19.48 -12.99 -11.03
N ASN A 197 -19.99 -14.04 -10.40
CA ASN A 197 -19.20 -14.88 -9.50
C ASN A 197 -18.59 -14.15 -8.30
N TRP A 198 -19.18 -13.04 -7.83
CA TRP A 198 -18.69 -12.23 -6.70
C TRP A 198 -18.32 -13.06 -5.48
N PHE A 199 -19.05 -14.13 -5.18
CA PHE A 199 -18.78 -14.99 -4.04
C PHE A 199 -17.44 -15.73 -4.19
N TRP A 200 -17.17 -16.33 -5.34
CA TRP A 200 -15.92 -17.05 -5.60
C TRP A 200 -14.72 -16.12 -5.67
N ILE A 201 -14.90 -14.92 -6.21
CA ILE A 201 -13.88 -13.88 -6.24
C ILE A 201 -13.54 -13.45 -4.81
N SER A 202 -14.55 -13.21 -3.96
CA SER A 202 -14.34 -12.87 -2.55
C SER A 202 -13.62 -13.98 -1.78
N CYS A 203 -14.02 -15.23 -1.98
CA CYS A 203 -13.35 -16.38 -1.38
C CYS A 203 -11.87 -16.48 -1.81
N SER A 204 -11.58 -16.26 -3.08
CA SER A 204 -10.20 -16.29 -3.60
C SER A 204 -9.33 -15.20 -2.96
N VAL A 205 -9.84 -13.98 -2.83
CA VAL A 205 -9.14 -12.86 -2.17
C VAL A 205 -8.83 -13.21 -0.70
N ILE A 206 -9.78 -13.81 0.02
CA ILE A 206 -9.59 -14.18 1.43
C ILE A 206 -8.59 -15.32 1.59
N ILE A 207 -8.67 -16.35 0.76
CA ILE A 207 -7.73 -17.46 0.78
C ILE A 207 -6.30 -16.96 0.55
N LEU A 208 -6.09 -16.11 -0.45
CA LEU A 208 -4.78 -15.51 -0.74
C LEU A 208 -4.29 -14.64 0.41
N SER A 209 -5.18 -13.85 1.03
CA SER A 209 -4.84 -13.04 2.21
C SER A 209 -4.46 -13.89 3.42
N LEU A 210 -5.18 -14.99 3.67
CA LEU A 210 -4.89 -15.90 4.78
C LEU A 210 -3.56 -16.64 4.59
N ILE A 211 -3.21 -17.04 3.38
CA ILE A 211 -1.92 -17.65 3.07
C ILE A 211 -0.79 -16.67 3.46
N HIS A 212 -0.92 -15.41 3.09
CA HIS A 212 0.09 -14.39 3.40
C HIS A 212 0.23 -14.11 4.90
N ILE A 213 -0.87 -14.16 5.66
CA ILE A 213 -0.86 -13.98 7.12
C ILE A 213 -0.27 -15.19 7.85
N SER A 214 -0.40 -16.38 7.28
CA SER A 214 0.05 -17.62 7.89
C SER A 214 1.49 -18.01 7.55
N GLU A 215 2.15 -17.33 6.64
CA GLU A 215 3.58 -17.55 6.38
C GLU A 215 4.39 -17.14 7.61
N PRO A 216 5.16 -18.06 8.23
CA PRO A 216 6.04 -17.71 9.32
C PRO A 216 7.21 -16.87 8.76
N THR A 217 7.29 -15.63 9.20
CA THR A 217 8.45 -14.73 8.98
C THR A 217 9.64 -15.18 9.81
#